data_5bb09576cda502ce1a54892ed73e8c4f
#
_entry.id   5bb09576cda502ce1a54892ed73e8c4f
#
_cell.length_a   1.000
_cell.length_b   1.000
_cell.length_c   1.000
_cell.angle_alpha   90.00
_cell.angle_beta   90.00
_cell.angle_gamma   90.00
#
_symmetry.space_group_name_H-M   'P 1'
#
loop_
_entity.id
_entity.type
_entity.pdbx_description
1 polymer ?
#
loop_
_entity_poly.entity_id
_entity_poly.type
_entity_poly.pdbx_seq_one_letter_code
_entity_poly.pdbx_strand_id
1 'polypeptide(L)'
;NICLAGGVFANVKLNQKIREIKNVKNVFVQPAMDDSGTALGSAIVLQRRISKKDVSFNTIYLGPRYGENSILKAIRKYNLISDHYSVTIFKNFL
;
A
#
# COMPACT_ATOMS: atom_id res chain seq x y z
N ASN A 1 3.92 -10.95 19.29
CA ASN A 1 3.82 -10.29 17.99
C ASN A 1 3.65 -11.34 16.90
N ILE A 2 2.73 -11.11 15.98
CA ILE A 2 2.43 -12.00 14.85
C ILE A 2 2.56 -11.21 13.55
N CYS A 3 3.22 -11.81 12.56
CA CYS A 3 3.25 -11.31 11.19
C CYS A 3 2.47 -12.28 10.30
N LEU A 4 1.56 -11.74 9.50
CA LEU A 4 0.67 -12.49 8.63
C LEU A 4 0.97 -12.15 7.17
N ALA A 5 1.16 -13.17 6.35
CA ALA A 5 1.32 -13.07 4.90
C ALA A 5 0.65 -14.28 4.23
N GLY A 6 0.18 -14.10 3.01
CA GLY A 6 -0.60 -15.08 2.27
C GLY A 6 -2.01 -14.57 1.99
N GLY A 7 -2.60 -14.95 0.86
CA GLY A 7 -3.88 -14.42 0.38
C GLY A 7 -5.05 -14.58 1.34
N VAL A 8 -5.02 -15.59 2.22
CA VAL A 8 -6.06 -15.79 3.25
C VAL A 8 -6.17 -14.60 4.20
N PHE A 9 -5.10 -13.83 4.40
CA PHE A 9 -5.09 -12.67 5.29
C PHE A 9 -5.63 -11.37 4.64
N ALA A 10 -6.17 -11.44 3.44
CA ALA A 10 -7.09 -10.43 2.93
C ALA A 10 -8.42 -10.43 3.71
N ASN A 11 -8.71 -11.48 4.46
CA ASN A 11 -9.89 -11.58 5.29
C ASN A 11 -9.72 -10.79 6.60
N VAL A 12 -10.27 -9.57 6.63
CA VAL A 12 -10.17 -8.66 7.79
C VAL A 12 -10.82 -9.21 9.05
N LYS A 13 -11.89 -10.03 8.92
CA LYS A 13 -12.52 -10.68 10.08
C LYS A 13 -11.63 -11.74 10.71
N LEU A 14 -10.90 -12.49 9.89
CA LEU A 14 -9.90 -13.44 10.37
C LEU A 14 -8.79 -12.70 11.12
N ASN A 15 -8.28 -11.63 10.54
CA ASN A 15 -7.22 -10.82 11.16
C ASN A 15 -7.67 -10.22 12.49
N GLN A 16 -8.92 -9.75 12.56
CA GLN A 16 -9.51 -9.29 13.80
C GLN A 16 -9.53 -10.42 14.85
N LYS A 17 -10.00 -11.62 14.50
CA LYS A 17 -10.03 -12.76 15.43
C LYS A 17 -8.65 -13.15 15.93
N ILE A 18 -7.64 -13.10 15.08
CA ILE A 18 -6.24 -13.32 15.48
C ILE A 18 -5.78 -12.23 16.46
N ARG A 19 -6.14 -10.97 16.21
CA ARG A 19 -5.80 -9.84 17.10
C ARG A 19 -6.46 -9.98 18.49
N GLU A 20 -7.65 -10.56 18.57
CA GLU A 20 -8.41 -10.76 19.82
C GLU A 20 -7.87 -11.93 20.67
N ILE A 21 -6.95 -12.76 20.18
CA ILE A 21 -6.36 -13.84 20.98
C ILE A 21 -5.60 -13.26 22.18
N LYS A 22 -5.91 -13.77 23.37
CA LYS A 22 -5.48 -13.22 24.67
C LYS A 22 -3.99 -12.87 24.79
N ASN A 23 -3.09 -13.63 24.16
CA ASN A 23 -1.65 -13.44 24.27
C ASN A 23 -1.04 -12.72 23.06
N VAL A 24 -1.85 -12.26 22.11
CA VAL A 24 -1.39 -11.50 20.93
C VAL A 24 -1.35 -10.02 21.28
N LYS A 25 -0.14 -9.46 21.29
CA LYS A 25 0.09 -8.03 21.57
C LYS A 25 -0.03 -7.19 20.30
N ASN A 26 0.60 -7.60 19.21
CA ASN A 26 0.59 -6.89 17.94
C ASN A 26 0.39 -7.88 16.79
N VAL A 27 -0.36 -7.44 15.80
CA VAL A 27 -0.54 -8.14 14.52
C VAL A 27 -0.09 -7.21 13.41
N PHE A 28 0.83 -7.66 12.59
CA PHE A 28 1.21 -7.03 11.35
C PHE A 28 0.71 -7.89 10.19
N VAL A 29 -0.02 -7.28 9.29
CA VAL A 29 -0.45 -7.93 8.03
C VAL A 29 0.33 -7.28 6.90
N GLN A 30 1.04 -8.09 6.12
CA GLN A 30 1.74 -7.59 4.93
C GLN A 30 0.72 -6.99 3.96
N PRO A 31 0.85 -5.72 3.55
CA PRO A 31 -0.12 -5.06 2.66
C PRO A 31 -0.31 -5.78 1.32
N ALA A 32 0.78 -6.23 0.68
CA ALA A 32 0.74 -7.13 -0.47
C ALA A 32 0.79 -8.58 0.04
N MET A 33 -0.31 -9.01 0.66
CA MET A 33 -0.35 -10.26 1.42
C MET A 33 -0.40 -11.52 0.56
N ASP A 34 -0.72 -11.38 -0.72
CA ASP A 34 -0.72 -12.46 -1.71
C ASP A 34 0.69 -12.69 -2.31
N ASP A 35 0.76 -13.44 -3.41
CA ASP A 35 2.02 -13.77 -4.07
C ASP A 35 2.81 -12.55 -4.54
N SER A 36 2.14 -11.42 -4.76
CA SER A 36 2.81 -10.16 -5.16
C SER A 36 3.77 -9.62 -4.09
N GLY A 37 3.54 -9.95 -2.83
CA GLY A 37 4.43 -9.61 -1.72
C GLY A 37 5.79 -10.32 -1.75
N THR A 38 5.90 -11.41 -2.50
CA THR A 38 7.13 -12.20 -2.61
C THR A 38 8.28 -11.39 -3.22
N ALA A 39 7.99 -10.58 -4.23
CA ALA A 39 8.99 -9.73 -4.88
C ALA A 39 9.58 -8.71 -3.89
N LEU A 40 8.72 -8.03 -3.13
CA LEU A 40 9.15 -7.09 -2.09
C LEU A 40 9.94 -7.79 -0.99
N GLY A 41 9.46 -8.94 -0.51
CA GLY A 41 10.15 -9.74 0.51
C GLY A 41 11.55 -10.16 0.07
N SER A 42 11.71 -10.62 -1.17
CA SER A 42 13.00 -10.99 -1.74
C SER A 42 13.98 -9.81 -1.80
N ALA A 43 13.51 -8.64 -2.22
CA ALA A 43 14.30 -7.43 -2.25
C ALA A 43 14.76 -7.00 -0.85
N ILE A 44 13.88 -7.05 0.15
CA ILE A 44 14.22 -6.73 1.54
C ILE A 44 15.26 -7.69 2.09
N VAL A 45 15.11 -9.00 1.87
CA VAL A 45 16.08 -10.01 2.33
C VAL A 45 17.44 -9.76 1.72
N LEU A 46 17.50 -9.49 0.42
CA LEU A 46 18.76 -9.20 -0.28
C LEU A 46 19.39 -7.90 0.25
N GLN A 47 18.61 -6.85 0.38
CA GLN A 47 19.07 -5.56 0.90
C GLN A 47 19.67 -5.72 2.32
N ARG A 48 19.00 -6.48 3.20
CA ARG A 48 19.50 -6.75 4.55
C ARG A 48 20.81 -7.54 4.55
N ARG A 49 20.94 -8.52 3.65
CA ARG A 49 22.19 -9.30 3.50
C ARG A 49 23.37 -8.44 3.07
N ILE A 50 23.15 -7.50 2.13
CA ILE A 50 24.20 -6.62 1.60
C ILE A 50 24.54 -5.50 2.58
N SER A 51 23.54 -4.74 3.02
CA SER A 51 23.76 -3.51 3.80
C SER A 51 23.86 -3.73 5.30
N LYS A 52 23.48 -4.91 5.81
CA LYS A 52 23.34 -5.21 7.25
C LYS A 52 22.36 -4.28 7.98
N LYS A 53 21.54 -3.50 7.26
CA LYS A 53 20.56 -2.58 7.81
C LYS A 53 19.15 -3.15 7.66
N ASP A 54 18.32 -2.90 8.66
CA ASP A 54 16.90 -3.21 8.56
C ASP A 54 16.22 -2.21 7.61
N VAL A 55 15.28 -2.73 6.83
CA VAL A 55 14.43 -1.93 5.95
C VAL A 55 13.09 -1.75 6.63
N SER A 56 12.66 -0.51 6.78
CA SER A 56 11.32 -0.18 7.27
C SER A 56 10.60 0.68 6.25
N PHE A 57 9.30 0.45 6.11
CA PHE A 57 8.43 1.25 5.26
C PHE A 57 7.45 2.01 6.14
N ASN A 58 7.46 3.33 6.05
CA ASN A 58 6.50 4.19 6.72
C ASN A 58 5.19 4.32 5.92
N THR A 59 5.19 3.87 4.68
CA THR A 59 4.05 3.92 3.78
C THR A 59 4.12 2.78 2.78
N ILE A 60 2.97 2.35 2.31
CA ILE A 60 2.81 1.40 1.20
C ILE A 60 2.69 2.10 -0.16
N TYR A 61 2.55 3.40 -0.16
CA TYR A 61 2.47 4.22 -1.38
C TYR A 61 3.87 4.50 -1.90
N LEU A 62 4.43 3.55 -2.66
CA LEU A 62 5.80 3.57 -3.18
C LEU A 62 5.90 4.17 -4.59
N GLY A 63 4.77 4.50 -5.20
CA GLY A 63 4.71 5.11 -6.52
C GLY A 63 5.10 6.60 -6.53
N PRO A 64 5.26 7.18 -7.72
CA PRO A 64 5.55 8.61 -7.84
C PRO A 64 4.38 9.45 -7.32
N ARG A 65 4.72 10.58 -6.72
CA ARG A 65 3.73 11.55 -6.25
C ARG A 65 3.51 12.61 -7.34
N TYR A 66 2.26 12.80 -7.70
CA TYR A 66 1.86 13.85 -8.63
C TYR A 66 1.19 14.99 -7.90
N GLY A 67 1.67 16.22 -8.11
CA GLY A 67 1.02 17.42 -7.60
C GLY A 67 -0.17 17.85 -8.49
N GLU A 68 -1.02 18.75 -7.96
CA GLU A 68 -2.21 19.26 -8.63
C GLU A 68 -1.94 19.76 -10.07
N ASN A 69 -0.86 20.52 -10.25
CA ASN A 69 -0.46 21.01 -11.57
C ASN A 69 -0.18 19.91 -12.59
N SER A 70 0.40 18.79 -12.16
CA SER A 70 0.67 17.64 -13.04
C SER A 70 -0.61 16.94 -13.44
N ILE A 71 -1.55 16.82 -12.51
CA ILE A 71 -2.88 16.24 -12.74
C ILE A 71 -3.66 17.12 -13.72
N LEU A 72 -3.70 18.44 -13.50
CA LEU A 72 -4.38 19.39 -14.40
C LEU A 72 -3.78 19.40 -15.81
N LYS A 73 -2.44 19.30 -15.94
CA LYS A 73 -1.78 19.14 -17.23
C LYS A 73 -2.20 17.86 -17.94
N ALA A 74 -2.30 16.74 -17.22
CA ALA A 74 -2.74 15.48 -17.79
C ALA A 74 -4.20 15.55 -18.26
N ILE A 75 -5.10 16.12 -17.45
CA ILE A 75 -6.51 16.32 -17.81
C ILE A 75 -6.64 17.11 -19.11
N ARG A 76 -5.90 18.21 -19.24
CA ARG A 76 -5.89 19.03 -20.47
C ARG A 76 -5.29 18.30 -21.66
N LYS A 77 -4.13 17.63 -21.46
CA LYS A 77 -3.42 16.93 -22.52
C LYS A 77 -4.28 15.83 -23.16
N TYR A 78 -5.03 15.11 -22.35
CA TYR A 78 -5.86 13.99 -22.81
C TYR A 78 -7.30 14.39 -23.07
N ASN A 79 -7.62 15.70 -23.02
CA ASN A 79 -8.97 16.24 -23.24
C ASN A 79 -10.05 15.50 -22.46
N LEU A 80 -9.77 15.26 -21.15
CA LEU A 80 -10.66 14.50 -20.29
C LEU A 80 -11.92 15.29 -19.86
N ILE A 81 -12.00 16.58 -20.22
CA ILE A 81 -13.19 17.38 -20.03
C ILE A 81 -13.89 17.47 -21.39
N SER A 82 -15.00 16.79 -21.53
CA SER A 82 -15.81 16.75 -22.75
C SER A 82 -17.29 16.72 -22.39
N ASP A 83 -18.18 16.76 -23.39
CA ASP A 83 -19.63 16.63 -23.19
C ASP A 83 -20.03 15.29 -22.54
N HIS A 84 -19.13 14.29 -22.55
CA HIS A 84 -19.37 12.98 -21.99
C HIS A 84 -18.74 12.79 -20.59
N TYR A 85 -17.81 13.64 -20.18
CA TYR A 85 -17.09 13.52 -18.91
C TYR A 85 -17.01 14.86 -18.19
N SER A 86 -17.27 14.86 -16.88
CA SER A 86 -17.02 15.98 -15.98
C SER A 86 -15.90 15.64 -15.01
N VAL A 87 -15.03 16.61 -14.73
CA VAL A 87 -13.98 16.47 -13.74
C VAL A 87 -14.30 17.35 -12.56
N THR A 88 -14.48 16.75 -11.38
CA THR A 88 -14.68 17.47 -10.12
C THR A 88 -13.42 17.39 -9.27
N ILE A 89 -12.88 18.54 -8.87
CA ILE A 89 -11.73 18.60 -7.97
C ILE A 89 -12.25 18.84 -6.57
N PHE A 90 -12.04 17.85 -5.71
CA PHE A 90 -12.33 17.97 -4.28
C PHE A 90 -11.07 18.47 -3.56
N LYS A 91 -11.18 19.64 -2.92
CA LYS A 91 -10.15 20.17 -2.03
C LYS A 91 -10.53 19.77 -0.59
N ASN A 92 -9.57 19.27 0.15
CA ASN A 92 -9.72 18.84 1.56
C ASN A 92 -10.57 17.57 1.75
N PHE A 93 -10.06 16.43 1.27
CA PHE A 93 -10.65 15.11 1.52
C PHE A 93 -10.03 14.39 2.74
N LEU A 94 -9.52 15.13 3.74
CA LEU A 94 -9.14 14.59 5.06
C LEU A 94 -9.32 15.68 6.10
#